data_9319230fdcad9ff56cfd41e80507953d
#
_entry.id   9319230fdcad9ff56cfd41e80507953d
#
_cell.length_a   1.000
_cell.length_b   1.000
_cell.length_c   1.000
_cell.angle_alpha   90.00
_cell.angle_beta   90.00
_cell.angle_gamma   90.00
#
_symmetry.space_group_name_H-M   'P 1'
#
loop_
_entity.id
_entity.type
_entity.pdbx_description
1 polymer ?
#
loop_
_entity_poly.entity_id
_entity_poly.type
_entity_poly.pdbx_seq_one_letter_code
_entity_poly.pdbx_strand_id
1 'polypeptide(L)'
;MTPYDKSIRKRFFGMRWVSQQEQTPFGFVTLTDAAHYYVKDGSPRSCAYCGRIPEQNKVWGLDRIDPSLGYVPGNLVPCCSSHHESPQLSCQGSKSKFTLLAWMERSMSRANGSPVPFGVVKQRLARIYRLAAELAATAAEKEDYHV
;
A
#
# COMPACT_ATOMS: atom_id res chain seq x y z
N MET A 1 3.06 2.79 23.43
CA MET A 1 1.95 2.68 22.48
C MET A 1 1.74 4.00 21.73
N THR A 2 1.50 3.92 20.44
CA THR A 2 1.23 5.08 19.60
C THR A 2 -0.27 5.20 19.35
N PRO A 3 -0.78 6.38 18.95
CA PRO A 3 -2.20 6.52 18.62
C PRO A 3 -2.62 5.68 17.39
N TYR A 4 -1.66 5.14 16.65
CA TYR A 4 -1.94 4.36 15.44
C TYR A 4 -2.04 2.86 15.68
N ASP A 5 -1.68 2.36 16.85
CA ASP A 5 -1.58 0.92 17.14
C ASP A 5 -2.86 0.15 16.83
N LYS A 6 -4.00 0.70 17.22
CA LYS A 6 -5.31 0.07 16.95
C LYS A 6 -5.56 -0.07 15.44
N SER A 7 -5.26 0.98 14.68
CA SER A 7 -5.45 0.97 13.23
C SER A 7 -4.47 0.01 12.54
N ILE A 8 -3.21 -0.01 12.99
CA ILE A 8 -2.20 -0.93 12.48
C ILE A 8 -2.64 -2.38 12.69
N ARG A 9 -3.10 -2.72 13.89
CA ARG A 9 -3.59 -4.06 14.20
C ARG A 9 -4.74 -4.47 13.31
N LYS A 10 -5.70 -3.59 13.13
CA LYS A 10 -6.86 -3.85 12.27
C LYS A 10 -6.44 -4.12 10.83
N ARG A 11 -5.53 -3.30 10.30
CA ARG A 11 -5.05 -3.47 8.91
C ARG A 11 -4.21 -4.74 8.75
N PHE A 12 -3.31 -4.99 9.69
CA PHE A 12 -2.45 -6.18 9.64
C PHE A 12 -3.26 -7.47 9.70
N PHE A 13 -4.15 -7.60 10.66
CA PHE A 13 -4.94 -8.82 10.80
C PHE A 13 -5.96 -8.98 9.67
N GLY A 14 -6.48 -7.88 9.13
CA GLY A 14 -7.30 -7.92 7.92
C GLY A 14 -6.54 -8.46 6.71
N MET A 15 -5.31 -8.00 6.50
CA MET A 15 -4.43 -8.47 5.44
C MET A 15 -4.12 -9.97 5.61
N ARG A 16 -3.80 -10.38 6.83
CA ARG A 16 -3.52 -11.79 7.14
C ARG A 16 -4.74 -12.67 6.87
N TRP A 17 -5.93 -12.19 7.24
CA TRP A 17 -7.18 -12.90 6.99
C TRP A 17 -7.43 -13.09 5.50
N VAL A 18 -7.27 -12.03 4.69
CA VAL A 18 -7.41 -12.12 3.23
C VAL A 18 -6.42 -13.13 2.64
N SER A 19 -5.16 -13.08 3.08
CA SER A 19 -4.15 -14.03 2.63
C SER A 19 -4.55 -15.47 2.93
N GLN A 20 -5.11 -15.73 4.11
CA GLN A 20 -5.57 -17.06 4.48
C GLN A 20 -6.75 -17.52 3.62
N GLN A 21 -7.71 -16.63 3.35
CA GLN A 21 -8.87 -16.94 2.52
C GLN A 21 -8.47 -17.23 1.06
N GLU A 22 -7.54 -16.44 0.53
CA GLU A 22 -7.06 -16.60 -0.84
C GLU A 22 -6.00 -17.69 -0.98
N GLN A 23 -5.47 -18.21 0.13
CA GLN A 23 -4.38 -19.19 0.14
C GLN A 23 -3.14 -18.67 -0.60
N THR A 24 -2.84 -17.38 -0.39
CA THR A 24 -1.67 -16.72 -0.98
C THR A 24 -0.54 -16.59 0.04
N PRO A 25 0.72 -16.44 -0.40
CA PRO A 25 1.84 -16.23 0.52
C PRO A 25 1.66 -15.02 1.42
N PHE A 26 2.13 -15.14 2.68
CA PHE A 26 2.13 -14.07 3.65
C PHE A 26 3.52 -13.99 4.30
N GLY A 27 4.21 -12.89 4.04
CA GLY A 27 5.64 -12.75 4.36
C GLY A 27 5.96 -12.16 5.73
N PHE A 28 4.99 -12.07 6.64
CA PHE A 28 5.20 -11.51 7.97
C PHE A 28 4.89 -12.54 9.05
N VAL A 29 5.83 -12.73 9.97
CA VAL A 29 5.62 -13.62 11.12
C VAL A 29 4.81 -12.90 12.20
N THR A 30 5.16 -11.63 12.47
CA THR A 30 4.53 -10.82 13.51
C THR A 30 4.10 -9.46 12.97
N LEU A 31 3.22 -8.81 13.71
CA LEU A 31 2.82 -7.43 13.44
C LEU A 31 4.02 -6.49 13.48
N THR A 32 5.00 -6.75 14.34
CA THR A 32 6.22 -5.95 14.44
C THR A 32 6.98 -5.90 13.13
N ASP A 33 7.02 -7.03 12.40
CA ASP A 33 7.70 -7.11 11.09
C ASP A 33 7.09 -6.17 10.05
N ALA A 34 5.80 -5.88 10.17
CA ALA A 34 5.07 -5.09 9.18
C ALA A 34 4.84 -3.64 9.62
N ALA A 35 5.12 -3.29 10.86
CA ALA A 35 4.69 -2.00 11.43
C ALA A 35 5.21 -0.78 10.65
N HIS A 36 6.46 -0.83 10.15
CA HIS A 36 7.06 0.27 9.40
C HIS A 36 6.42 0.51 8.02
N TYR A 37 5.63 -0.45 7.52
CA TYR A 37 4.83 -0.25 6.29
C TYR A 37 3.69 0.74 6.52
N TYR A 38 3.25 0.92 7.76
CA TYR A 38 2.10 1.73 8.10
C TYR A 38 2.45 3.12 8.61
N VAL A 39 3.57 3.23 9.33
CA VAL A 39 4.02 4.50 9.93
C VAL A 39 5.52 4.70 9.69
N LYS A 40 5.93 5.98 9.62
CA LYS A 40 7.33 6.38 9.52
C LYS A 40 7.53 7.62 10.36
N ASP A 41 8.53 7.60 11.25
CA ASP A 41 8.89 8.75 12.11
C ASP A 41 7.67 9.31 12.87
N GLY A 42 6.83 8.41 13.41
CA GLY A 42 5.67 8.79 14.20
C GLY A 42 4.46 9.28 13.40
N SER A 43 4.50 9.22 12.08
CA SER A 43 3.39 9.66 11.22
C SER A 43 2.91 8.52 10.32
N PRO A 44 1.62 8.50 9.97
CA PRO A 44 1.11 7.50 9.04
C PRO A 44 1.67 7.76 7.64
N ARG A 45 1.94 6.67 6.91
CA ARG A 45 2.40 6.80 5.54
C ARG A 45 1.28 7.26 4.62
N SER A 46 1.62 8.09 3.64
CA SER A 46 0.68 8.50 2.59
C SER A 46 0.47 7.36 1.60
N CYS A 47 -0.63 7.44 0.85
CA CYS A 47 -0.87 6.50 -0.26
C CYS A 47 0.24 6.63 -1.30
N ALA A 48 0.84 5.50 -1.67
CA ALA A 48 1.92 5.46 -2.65
C ALA A 48 1.48 5.94 -4.04
N TYR A 49 0.19 5.79 -4.35
CA TYR A 49 -0.33 6.11 -5.69
C TYR A 49 -0.84 7.54 -5.81
N CYS A 50 -1.55 8.06 -4.83
CA CYS A 50 -2.18 9.39 -4.91
C CYS A 50 -1.68 10.39 -3.87
N GLY A 51 -0.88 9.97 -2.89
CA GLY A 51 -0.33 10.86 -1.86
C GLY A 51 -1.28 11.21 -0.74
N ARG A 52 -2.51 10.72 -0.76
CA ARG A 52 -3.51 11.04 0.27
C ARG A 52 -3.05 10.56 1.64
N ILE A 53 -3.34 11.36 2.67
CA ILE A 53 -3.04 11.04 4.06
C ILE A 53 -4.30 10.46 4.71
N PRO A 54 -4.17 9.44 5.61
CA PRO A 54 -5.33 8.89 6.31
C PRO A 54 -5.94 9.88 7.30
N GLU A 55 -7.17 9.58 7.74
CA GLU A 55 -7.81 10.32 8.82
C GLU A 55 -7.01 10.21 10.12
N GLN A 56 -7.30 11.10 11.08
CA GLN A 56 -6.59 11.14 12.35
C GLN A 56 -6.58 9.78 13.05
N ASN A 57 -5.41 9.37 13.52
CA ASN A 57 -5.17 8.11 14.23
C ASN A 57 -5.45 6.85 13.38
N LYS A 58 -5.54 7.00 12.05
CA LYS A 58 -5.71 5.89 11.12
C LYS A 58 -4.46 5.70 10.28
N VAL A 59 -4.30 4.50 9.73
CA VAL A 59 -3.28 4.19 8.73
C VAL A 59 -3.94 3.57 7.51
N TRP A 60 -3.30 3.72 6.34
CA TRP A 60 -3.75 3.01 5.14
C TRP A 60 -3.39 1.54 5.22
N GLY A 61 -4.17 0.71 4.53
CA GLY A 61 -3.82 -0.68 4.28
C GLY A 61 -2.72 -0.80 3.25
N LEU A 62 -2.29 -2.03 2.99
CA LEU A 62 -1.24 -2.33 2.02
C LEU A 62 -1.84 -2.93 0.76
N ASP A 63 -1.37 -2.46 -0.38
CA ASP A 63 -1.74 -2.98 -1.69
C ASP A 63 -0.66 -3.90 -2.22
N ARG A 64 -1.07 -5.01 -2.81
CA ARG A 64 -0.17 -5.89 -3.56
C ARG A 64 0.04 -5.28 -4.94
N ILE A 65 1.29 -4.97 -5.28
CA ILE A 65 1.62 -4.46 -6.62
C ILE A 65 1.21 -5.50 -7.65
N ASP A 66 1.58 -6.75 -7.42
CA ASP A 66 1.13 -7.91 -8.19
C ASP A 66 0.28 -8.80 -7.26
N PRO A 67 -1.04 -8.85 -7.46
CA PRO A 67 -1.91 -9.64 -6.58
C PRO A 67 -1.56 -11.13 -6.53
N SER A 68 -0.96 -11.67 -7.58
CA SER A 68 -0.62 -13.09 -7.66
C SER A 68 0.53 -13.49 -6.73
N LEU A 69 1.37 -12.54 -6.32
CA LEU A 69 2.52 -12.80 -5.46
C LEU A 69 2.21 -12.80 -3.97
N GLY A 70 1.03 -12.32 -3.58
CA GLY A 70 0.62 -12.28 -2.18
C GLY A 70 1.18 -11.11 -1.39
N TYR A 71 0.95 -11.13 -0.07
CA TYR A 71 1.39 -10.08 0.86
C TYR A 71 2.79 -10.40 1.36
N VAL A 72 3.77 -10.09 0.53
CA VAL A 72 5.18 -10.38 0.81
C VAL A 72 6.04 -9.13 0.64
N PRO A 73 7.15 -9.01 1.39
CA PRO A 73 8.08 -7.90 1.21
C PRO A 73 8.50 -7.74 -0.25
N GLY A 74 8.59 -6.50 -0.72
CA GLY A 74 8.91 -6.19 -2.11
C GLY A 74 7.70 -6.08 -3.03
N ASN A 75 6.52 -6.51 -2.56
CA ASN A 75 5.27 -6.49 -3.33
C ASN A 75 4.19 -5.59 -2.70
N LEU A 76 4.53 -4.84 -1.67
CA LEU A 76 3.55 -4.10 -0.88
C LEU A 76 3.89 -2.62 -0.79
N VAL A 77 2.86 -1.78 -0.92
CA VAL A 77 2.94 -0.34 -0.68
C VAL A 77 1.68 0.13 0.03
N PRO A 78 1.74 1.23 0.81
CA PRO A 78 0.55 1.83 1.40
C PRO A 78 -0.41 2.31 0.32
N CYS A 79 -1.70 2.04 0.49
CA CYS A 79 -2.71 2.39 -0.51
C CYS A 79 -4.01 2.78 0.17
N CYS A 80 -4.57 3.92 -0.22
CA CYS A 80 -5.84 4.39 0.34
C CYS A 80 -6.97 3.43 -0.05
N SER A 81 -7.76 3.05 0.96
CA SER A 81 -8.87 2.11 0.80
C SER A 81 -10.23 2.76 1.01
N SER A 82 -10.26 4.05 1.41
CA SER A 82 -11.51 4.79 1.62
C SER A 82 -11.38 6.19 1.04
N HIS A 83 -12.53 6.74 0.67
CA HIS A 83 -12.66 8.10 0.18
C HIS A 83 -13.90 8.71 0.83
N HIS A 84 -13.85 10.00 1.19
CA HIS A 84 -14.94 10.67 1.89
C HIS A 84 -16.29 10.56 1.18
N GLU A 85 -16.28 10.62 -0.15
CA GLU A 85 -17.49 10.63 -0.95
C GLU A 85 -17.88 9.26 -1.46
N SER A 86 -16.89 8.42 -1.77
CA SER A 86 -17.15 7.10 -2.34
C SER A 86 -15.93 6.20 -2.21
N PRO A 87 -16.08 4.98 -1.65
CA PRO A 87 -14.98 4.00 -1.60
C PRO A 87 -14.41 3.65 -2.97
N GLN A 88 -15.22 3.73 -4.03
CA GLN A 88 -14.78 3.43 -5.39
C GLN A 88 -13.78 4.44 -5.93
N LEU A 89 -13.70 5.64 -5.34
CA LEU A 89 -12.74 6.67 -5.73
C LEU A 89 -11.38 6.47 -5.05
N SER A 90 -11.26 5.53 -4.10
CA SER A 90 -9.97 5.18 -3.51
C SER A 90 -9.11 4.44 -4.53
N CYS A 91 -7.79 4.49 -4.34
CA CYS A 91 -6.87 3.75 -5.21
C CYS A 91 -7.11 2.25 -5.13
N GLN A 92 -7.36 1.72 -3.93
CA GLN A 92 -7.68 0.32 -3.73
C GLN A 92 -8.92 -0.10 -4.53
N GLY A 93 -10.00 0.67 -4.43
CA GLY A 93 -11.24 0.38 -5.13
C GLY A 93 -11.14 0.51 -6.62
N SER A 94 -10.48 1.56 -7.13
CA SER A 94 -10.37 1.79 -8.57
C SER A 94 -9.40 0.83 -9.27
N LYS A 95 -8.37 0.37 -8.54
CA LYS A 95 -7.32 -0.50 -9.11
C LYS A 95 -7.76 -1.96 -9.25
N SER A 96 -8.72 -2.41 -8.47
CA SER A 96 -9.02 -3.84 -8.26
C SER A 96 -9.30 -4.67 -9.52
N LYS A 97 -9.68 -4.02 -10.62
CA LYS A 97 -10.05 -4.70 -11.87
C LYS A 97 -9.00 -4.58 -12.97
N PHE A 98 -7.86 -3.97 -12.68
CA PHE A 98 -6.84 -3.67 -13.69
C PHE A 98 -5.47 -4.18 -13.26
N THR A 99 -4.60 -4.46 -14.24
CA THR A 99 -3.16 -4.58 -13.94
C THR A 99 -2.67 -3.21 -13.47
N LEU A 100 -1.58 -3.18 -12.72
CA LEU A 100 -1.02 -1.91 -12.24
C LEU A 100 -0.70 -0.96 -13.39
N LEU A 101 -0.09 -1.47 -14.46
CA LEU A 101 0.24 -0.65 -15.64
C LEU A 101 -1.01 -0.06 -16.27
N ALA A 102 -2.02 -0.88 -16.55
CA ALA A 102 -3.25 -0.43 -17.20
C ALA A 102 -4.00 0.59 -16.34
N TRP A 103 -4.10 0.34 -15.04
CA TRP A 103 -4.76 1.25 -14.11
C TRP A 103 -4.03 2.60 -14.03
N MET A 104 -2.71 2.56 -13.94
CA MET A 104 -1.90 3.77 -13.82
C MET A 104 -1.99 4.62 -15.09
N GLU A 105 -1.92 3.98 -16.25
CA GLU A 105 -2.08 4.66 -17.55
C GLU A 105 -3.44 5.36 -17.65
N ARG A 106 -4.52 4.66 -17.28
CA ARG A 106 -5.87 5.24 -17.28
C ARG A 106 -5.99 6.41 -16.30
N SER A 107 -5.49 6.25 -15.09
CA SER A 107 -5.59 7.27 -14.04
C SER A 107 -4.81 8.53 -14.39
N MET A 108 -3.61 8.37 -14.92
CA MET A 108 -2.77 9.49 -15.33
C MET A 108 -3.37 10.20 -16.55
N SER A 109 -3.85 9.46 -17.53
CA SER A 109 -4.47 10.02 -18.73
C SER A 109 -5.76 10.77 -18.40
N ARG A 110 -6.56 10.23 -17.48
CA ARG A 110 -7.79 10.89 -17.01
C ARG A 110 -7.47 12.21 -16.32
N ALA A 111 -6.50 12.21 -15.42
CA ALA A 111 -6.09 13.41 -14.69
C ALA A 111 -5.51 14.48 -15.62
N ASN A 112 -4.81 14.06 -16.68
CA ASN A 112 -4.18 14.96 -17.64
C ASN A 112 -5.16 15.46 -18.72
N GLY A 113 -6.33 14.82 -18.88
CA GLY A 113 -7.30 15.16 -19.92
C GLY A 113 -6.93 14.66 -21.32
N SER A 114 -5.82 13.94 -21.46
CA SER A 114 -5.33 13.37 -22.73
C SER A 114 -4.38 12.21 -22.43
N PRO A 115 -4.09 11.34 -23.41
CA PRO A 115 -3.16 10.23 -23.20
C PRO A 115 -1.79 10.72 -22.72
N VAL A 116 -1.23 9.99 -21.73
CA VAL A 116 0.08 10.29 -21.14
C VAL A 116 1.14 9.41 -21.81
N PRO A 117 2.32 9.97 -22.19
CA PRO A 117 3.39 9.19 -22.79
C PRO A 117 3.79 8.00 -21.92
N PHE A 118 4.07 6.87 -22.56
CA PHE A 118 4.43 5.62 -21.85
C PHE A 118 5.67 5.77 -20.95
N GLY A 119 6.63 6.60 -21.38
CA GLY A 119 7.82 6.88 -20.56
C GLY A 119 7.50 7.50 -19.21
N VAL A 120 6.48 8.39 -19.15
CA VAL A 120 6.02 9.02 -17.91
C VAL A 120 5.36 7.98 -17.01
N VAL A 121 4.55 7.10 -17.57
CA VAL A 121 3.90 6.01 -16.84
C VAL A 121 4.96 5.07 -16.25
N LYS A 122 5.98 4.71 -17.04
CA LYS A 122 7.09 3.86 -16.58
C LYS A 122 7.87 4.48 -15.42
N GLN A 123 8.11 5.79 -15.46
CA GLN A 123 8.80 6.48 -14.37
C GLN A 123 8.01 6.39 -13.07
N ARG A 124 6.70 6.53 -13.14
CA ARG A 124 5.85 6.43 -11.96
C ARG A 124 5.82 5.00 -11.42
N LEU A 125 5.73 4.01 -12.28
CA LEU A 125 5.84 2.60 -11.91
C LEU A 125 7.16 2.32 -11.20
N ALA A 126 8.28 2.84 -11.75
CA ALA A 126 9.60 2.65 -11.15
C ALA A 126 9.65 3.20 -9.73
N ARG A 127 9.00 4.34 -9.46
CA ARG A 127 8.93 4.91 -8.11
C ARG A 127 8.15 4.01 -7.14
N ILE A 128 7.06 3.43 -7.61
CA ILE A 128 6.26 2.50 -6.78
C ILE A 128 7.09 1.26 -6.41
N TYR A 129 7.76 0.65 -7.38
CA TYR A 129 8.61 -0.51 -7.13
C TYR A 129 9.81 -0.17 -6.24
N ARG A 130 10.37 1.03 -6.39
CA ARG A 130 11.47 1.50 -5.52
C ARG A 130 11.00 1.63 -4.07
N LEU A 131 9.83 2.20 -3.85
CA LEU A 131 9.26 2.31 -2.50
C LEU A 131 9.04 0.92 -1.90
N ALA A 132 8.50 -0.02 -2.66
CA ALA A 132 8.30 -1.38 -2.18
C ALA A 132 9.63 -2.05 -1.79
N ALA A 133 10.67 -1.83 -2.57
CA ALA A 133 12.01 -2.36 -2.27
C ALA A 133 12.62 -1.71 -1.02
N GLU A 134 12.45 -0.39 -0.85
CA GLU A 134 12.91 0.33 0.35
C GLU A 134 12.21 -0.17 1.60
N LEU A 135 10.90 -0.40 1.53
CA LEU A 135 10.14 -0.94 2.65
C LEU A 135 10.60 -2.35 3.02
N ALA A 136 10.88 -3.18 2.02
CA ALA A 136 11.38 -4.54 2.24
C ALA A 136 12.77 -4.53 2.89
N ALA A 137 13.65 -3.64 2.46
CA ALA A 137 15.00 -3.50 3.04
C ALA A 137 14.93 -3.02 4.50
N THR A 138 14.06 -2.05 4.79
CA THR A 138 13.88 -1.51 6.14
C THR A 138 13.38 -2.58 7.10
N ALA A 139 12.56 -3.53 6.63
CA ALA A 139 12.05 -4.62 7.46
C ALA A 139 13.18 -5.45 8.10
N ALA A 140 14.27 -5.67 7.37
CA ALA A 140 15.41 -6.45 7.86
C ALA A 140 16.22 -5.72 8.94
N GLU A 141 16.10 -4.41 9.04
CA GLU A 141 16.88 -3.57 9.96
C GLU A 141 16.14 -3.21 11.25
N LYS A 142 14.83 -3.39 11.28
CA LYS A 142 14.01 -2.96 12.42
C LYS A 142 13.76 -4.11 13.40
N GLU A 143 14.63 -4.20 14.41
CA GLU A 143 14.48 -5.18 15.47
C GLU A 143 13.66 -4.67 16.66
N ASP A 144 13.45 -3.35 16.78
CA ASP A 144 12.99 -2.72 18.02
C ASP A 144 11.60 -2.10 17.99
N TYR A 145 10.79 -2.32 16.96
CA TYR A 145 9.44 -1.77 16.93
C TYR A 145 8.46 -2.69 17.66
N HIS A 146 7.88 -2.18 18.74
CA HIS A 146 6.90 -2.90 19.55
C HIS A 146 5.51 -2.29 19.42
N VAL A 147 4.56 -3.09 19.00
CA VAL A 147 3.15 -2.70 18.89
C VAL A 147 2.28 -3.53 19.80
#